data_aa29e5c19e2bc62fcc378d8a979fe4bd
#
_entry.id   aa29e5c19e2bc62fcc378d8a979fe4bd
#
_cell.length_a   1.000
_cell.length_b   1.000
_cell.length_c   1.000
_cell.angle_alpha   90.00
_cell.angle_beta   90.00
_cell.angle_gamma   90.00
#
_symmetry.space_group_name_H-M   'P 1'
#
loop_
_entity.id
_entity.type
_entity.pdbx_description
1 polymer ?
#
loop_
_entity_poly.entity_id
_entity_poly.type
_entity_poly.pdbx_seq_one_letter_code
_entity_poly.pdbx_strand_id
1 'polypeptide(L)'
;MPEVQQIKVNNRVYKVAMNDQTRMYAMKLRRLYTQGYTDVDSFDEVSSEISSTLNNLLKFALSPEVLEEDMDGAVKQVLNMFEKNQRK
;
A
#
# COMPACT_ATOMS: atom_id res chain seq x y z
N MET A 1 -4.82 14.10 14.93
CA MET A 1 -4.03 13.01 15.50
C MET A 1 -3.93 11.88 14.53
N PRO A 2 -2.76 11.32 14.38
CA PRO A 2 -2.65 10.16 13.51
C PRO A 2 -3.34 8.96 14.13
N GLU A 3 -4.12 8.28 13.35
CA GLU A 3 -4.73 7.03 13.77
C GLU A 3 -3.78 5.88 13.43
N VAL A 4 -3.88 4.82 14.20
CA VAL A 4 -3.16 3.59 13.94
C VAL A 4 -4.18 2.46 13.84
N GLN A 5 -4.16 1.76 12.73
CA GLN A 5 -5.01 0.60 12.52
C GLN A 5 -4.16 -0.66 12.49
N GLN A 6 -4.78 -1.78 12.73
CA GLN A 6 -4.08 -3.06 12.69
C GLN A 6 -4.59 -3.89 11.53
N ILE A 7 -3.65 -4.59 10.89
CA ILE A 7 -3.99 -5.58 9.87
C ILE A 7 -3.35 -6.91 10.27
N LYS A 8 -3.94 -7.98 9.79
CA LYS A 8 -3.41 -9.32 10.07
C LYS A 8 -3.10 -10.01 8.75
N VAL A 9 -1.85 -10.45 8.61
CA VAL A 9 -1.38 -11.14 7.41
C VAL A 9 -0.61 -12.38 7.84
N ASN A 10 -1.04 -13.54 7.39
CA ASN A 10 -0.38 -14.82 7.68
C ASN A 10 -0.10 -15.02 9.17
N ASN A 11 -1.11 -14.73 10.02
CA ASN A 11 -1.04 -14.85 11.47
C ASN A 11 -0.11 -13.84 12.15
N ARG A 12 0.32 -12.81 11.41
CA ARG A 12 1.11 -11.72 11.97
C ARG A 12 0.29 -10.45 11.96
N VAL A 13 0.44 -9.67 13.01
CA VAL A 13 -0.29 -8.41 13.15
C VAL A 13 0.67 -7.26 12.87
N TYR A 14 0.26 -6.37 11.99
CA TYR A 14 1.01 -5.16 11.67
C TYR A 14 0.17 -3.94 12.01
N LYS A 15 0.84 -2.90 12.46
CA LYS A 15 0.19 -1.62 12.72
C LYS A 15 0.39 -0.71 11.52
N VAL A 16 -0.68 -0.04 11.10
CA VAL A 16 -0.67 0.85 9.95
C VAL A 16 -0.86 2.28 10.45
N ALA A 17 0.09 3.14 10.17
CA ALA A 17 -0.02 4.55 10.51
C ALA A 17 -0.94 5.24 9.50
N MET A 18 -2.09 5.72 9.97
CA MET A 18 -3.11 6.33 9.12
C MET A 18 -2.89 7.84 9.09
N ASN A 19 -1.92 8.28 8.30
CA ASN A 19 -1.62 9.70 8.16
C ASN A 19 -1.64 10.10 6.69
N ASP A 20 -1.45 11.40 6.43
CA ASP A 20 -1.53 11.93 5.08
C ASP A 20 -0.47 11.33 4.16
N GLN A 21 0.71 11.09 4.67
CA GLN A 21 1.78 10.52 3.87
C GLN A 21 1.46 9.09 3.44
N THR A 22 0.96 8.29 4.37
CA THR A 22 0.53 6.92 4.06
C THR A 22 -0.57 6.95 3.02
N ARG A 23 -1.53 7.85 3.19
CA ARG A 23 -2.64 8.00 2.25
C ARG A 23 -2.14 8.36 0.87
N MET A 24 -1.18 9.28 0.77
CA MET A 24 -0.62 9.67 -0.52
C MET A 24 0.04 8.49 -1.22
N TYR A 25 0.80 7.70 -0.50
CA TYR A 25 1.44 6.53 -1.09
C TYR A 25 0.41 5.50 -1.54
N ALA A 26 -0.63 5.28 -0.73
CA ALA A 26 -1.67 4.33 -1.09
C ALA A 26 -2.42 4.77 -2.34
N MET A 27 -2.75 6.04 -2.44
CA MET A 27 -3.44 6.58 -3.60
C MET A 27 -2.57 6.52 -4.84
N LYS A 28 -1.28 6.84 -4.70
CA LYS A 28 -0.34 6.75 -5.81
C LYS A 28 -0.21 5.32 -6.30
N LEU A 29 -0.09 4.39 -5.37
CA LEU A 29 0.03 2.98 -5.71
C LEU A 29 -1.19 2.47 -6.46
N ARG A 30 -2.37 2.86 -5.99
CA ARG A 30 -3.61 2.48 -6.66
C ARG A 30 -3.68 3.02 -8.08
N ARG A 31 -3.26 4.26 -8.26
CA ARG A 31 -3.23 4.88 -9.59
C ARG A 31 -2.26 4.15 -10.51
N LEU A 32 -1.10 3.78 -9.99
CA LEU A 32 -0.10 3.04 -10.77
C LEU A 32 -0.61 1.67 -11.20
N TYR A 33 -1.32 0.97 -10.31
CA TYR A 33 -1.91 -0.31 -10.69
C TYR A 33 -2.91 -0.15 -11.83
N THR A 34 -3.75 0.86 -11.74
CA THR A 34 -4.73 1.13 -12.79
C THR A 34 -4.04 1.46 -14.11
N GLN A 35 -3.01 2.30 -14.06
CA GLN A 35 -2.26 2.67 -15.26
C GLN A 35 -1.56 1.46 -15.87
N GLY A 36 -0.98 0.61 -15.05
CA GLY A 36 -0.29 -0.58 -15.53
C GLY A 36 -1.19 -1.55 -16.26
N TYR A 37 -2.46 -1.63 -15.84
CA TYR A 37 -3.42 -2.52 -16.51
C TYR A 37 -3.96 -1.94 -17.81
N THR A 38 -3.95 -0.63 -17.95
CA THR A 38 -4.54 0.02 -19.13
C THR A 38 -3.51 0.35 -20.21
N ASP A 39 -2.24 0.44 -19.86
CA ASP A 39 -1.17 0.83 -20.79
C ASP A 39 -0.04 -0.19 -20.75
N VAL A 40 -0.12 -1.15 -21.65
CA VAL A 40 0.86 -2.23 -21.73
C VAL A 40 2.25 -1.72 -22.11
N ASP A 41 2.30 -0.67 -22.93
CA ASP A 41 3.59 -0.13 -23.39
C ASP A 41 4.38 0.52 -22.27
N SER A 42 3.69 1.05 -21.27
CA SER A 42 4.33 1.67 -20.11
C SER A 42 4.51 0.72 -18.94
N PHE A 43 4.17 -0.55 -19.12
CA PHE A 43 4.13 -1.51 -18.01
C PHE A 43 5.46 -1.60 -17.26
N ASP A 44 6.58 -1.61 -17.99
CA ASP A 44 7.90 -1.74 -17.36
C ASP A 44 8.20 -0.56 -16.44
N GLU A 45 7.92 0.66 -16.91
CA GLU A 45 8.13 1.86 -16.11
C GLU A 45 7.19 1.90 -14.91
N VAL A 46 5.92 1.58 -15.14
CA VAL A 46 4.91 1.57 -14.08
C VAL A 46 5.24 0.52 -13.05
N SER A 47 5.69 -0.65 -13.47
CA SER A 47 6.07 -1.73 -12.57
C SER A 47 7.20 -1.31 -11.64
N SER A 48 8.19 -0.61 -12.17
CA SER A 48 9.30 -0.10 -11.38
C SER A 48 8.82 0.90 -10.34
N GLU A 49 7.93 1.81 -10.73
CA GLU A 49 7.36 2.78 -9.79
C GLU A 49 6.47 2.12 -8.75
N ILE A 50 5.73 1.09 -9.15
CA ILE A 50 4.92 0.33 -8.20
C ILE A 50 5.82 -0.27 -7.12
N SER A 51 6.91 -0.90 -7.50
CA SER A 51 7.83 -1.50 -6.54
C SER A 51 8.40 -0.47 -5.59
N SER A 52 8.83 0.68 -6.12
CA SER A 52 9.40 1.75 -5.31
C SER A 52 8.37 2.32 -4.34
N THR A 53 7.16 2.61 -4.84
CA THR A 53 6.10 3.17 -4.02
C THR A 53 5.65 2.18 -2.96
N LEU A 54 5.56 0.92 -3.32
CA LEU A 54 5.18 -0.15 -2.42
C LEU A 54 6.19 -0.28 -1.27
N ASN A 55 7.47 -0.28 -1.59
CA ASN A 55 8.51 -0.34 -0.57
C ASN A 55 8.45 0.84 0.37
N ASN A 56 8.23 2.03 -0.17
CA ASN A 56 8.11 3.24 0.65
C ASN A 56 6.88 3.16 1.55
N LEU A 57 5.76 2.73 1.02
CA LEU A 57 4.52 2.59 1.80
C LEU A 57 4.73 1.62 2.96
N LEU A 58 5.25 0.44 2.67
CA LEU A 58 5.43 -0.58 3.70
C LEU A 58 6.46 -0.16 4.73
N LYS A 59 7.50 0.52 4.31
CA LYS A 59 8.57 0.94 5.20
C LYS A 59 8.10 2.03 6.16
N PHE A 60 7.33 3.00 5.68
CA PHE A 60 6.93 4.15 6.48
C PHE A 60 5.60 3.96 7.20
N ALA A 61 4.72 3.15 6.66
CA ALA A 61 3.37 3.02 7.18
C ALA A 61 3.17 1.84 8.12
N LEU A 62 3.93 0.77 7.92
CA LEU A 62 3.70 -0.47 8.65
C LEU A 62 4.79 -0.73 9.69
N SER A 63 4.37 -1.26 10.82
CA SER A 63 5.25 -1.61 11.93
C SER A 63 4.73 -2.90 12.57
N PRO A 64 5.59 -3.86 12.89
CA PRO A 64 7.02 -3.93 12.59
C PRO A 64 7.30 -4.08 11.10
N GLU A 65 8.56 -4.23 10.73
CA GLU A 65 8.92 -4.38 9.32
C GLU A 65 8.19 -5.55 8.69
N VAL A 66 7.60 -5.29 7.51
CA VAL A 66 6.81 -6.30 6.82
C VAL A 66 7.74 -7.33 6.17
N LEU A 67 7.46 -8.60 6.42
CA LEU A 67 8.21 -9.67 5.80
C LEU A 67 7.85 -9.78 4.32
N GLU A 68 8.82 -10.23 3.53
CA GLU A 68 8.64 -10.34 2.10
C GLU A 68 7.40 -11.18 1.73
N GLU A 69 7.18 -12.26 2.44
CA GLU A 69 6.04 -13.15 2.19
C GLU A 69 4.70 -12.50 2.55
N ASP A 70 4.72 -11.45 3.37
CA ASP A 70 3.51 -10.78 3.80
C ASP A 70 3.21 -9.51 2.99
N MET A 71 4.11 -9.11 2.11
CA MET A 71 4.00 -7.82 1.41
C MET A 71 2.71 -7.70 0.60
N ASP A 72 2.39 -8.70 -0.20
CA ASP A 72 1.19 -8.66 -1.03
C ASP A 72 -0.08 -8.53 -0.20
N GLY A 73 -0.19 -9.33 0.84
CA GLY A 73 -1.35 -9.28 1.71
C GLY A 73 -1.47 -7.97 2.45
N ALA A 74 -0.32 -7.46 2.93
CA ALA A 74 -0.30 -6.19 3.64
C ALA A 74 -0.73 -5.03 2.73
N VAL A 75 -0.21 -5.00 1.52
CA VAL A 75 -0.56 -3.96 0.55
C VAL A 75 -2.04 -3.99 0.21
N LYS A 76 -2.58 -5.17 -0.04
CA LYS A 76 -4.00 -5.30 -0.36
C LYS A 76 -4.88 -4.79 0.77
N GLN A 77 -4.54 -5.12 2.00
CA GLN A 77 -5.33 -4.66 3.14
C GLN A 77 -5.23 -3.15 3.33
N VAL A 78 -4.03 -2.59 3.17
CA VAL A 78 -3.85 -1.14 3.28
C VAL A 78 -4.65 -0.41 2.22
N LEU A 79 -4.59 -0.87 0.97
CA LEU A 79 -5.33 -0.25 -0.12
C LEU A 79 -6.84 -0.32 0.13
N ASN A 80 -7.32 -1.46 0.61
CA ASN A 80 -8.74 -1.61 0.94
C ASN A 80 -9.17 -0.65 2.04
N MET A 81 -8.35 -0.46 3.05
CA MET A 81 -8.66 0.46 4.14
C MET A 81 -8.82 1.89 3.63
N PHE A 82 -7.90 2.34 2.81
CA PHE A 82 -7.97 3.71 2.28
C PHE A 82 -9.10 3.85 1.28
N GLU A 83 -9.38 2.82 0.50
CA GLU A 83 -10.49 2.85 -0.43
C GLU A 83 -11.83 3.00 0.32
N LYS A 84 -12.00 2.23 1.39
CA LYS A 84 -13.21 2.33 2.20
C LYS A 84 -13.38 3.69 2.83
N ASN A 85 -12.28 4.27 3.30
CA ASN A 85 -12.32 5.58 3.95
C ASN A 85 -12.67 6.71 2.97
N GLN A 86 -12.40 6.53 1.70
CA GLN A 86 -12.73 7.50 0.67
C GLN A 86 -14.17 7.41 0.21
N ARG A 87 -14.79 6.28 0.40
CA ARG A 87 -16.17 6.07 0.04
C ARG A 87 -17.07 6.48 1.20
N LYS A 88 -17.74 7.53 1.02
CA LYS A 88 -18.73 7.95 1.99
C LYS A 88 -20.12 7.83 1.46
#